data_80c7d4d67e43fdd0b032a1c2dd80c78e
#
_entry.id   80c7d4d67e43fdd0b032a1c2dd80c78e
#
_cell.length_a   1.000
_cell.length_b   1.000
_cell.length_c   1.000
_cell.angle_alpha   90.00
_cell.angle_beta   90.00
_cell.angle_gamma   90.00
#
_symmetry.space_group_name_H-M   'P 1'
#
loop_
_entity.id
_entity.type
_entity.pdbx_description
1 polymer ?
#
loop_
_entity_poly.entity_id
_entity_poly.type
_entity_poly.pdbx_seq_one_letter_code
_entity_poly.pdbx_strand_id
1 'polypeptide(L)'
;MAKTVSFDFKNVAGMASAEDIAAIKEEVVAAKSTLVNKTGEGNDFLGWIDLPVDYDKEEFARIKKAAAKIQSDSDVLVVIGIGGSYLGARAAIEALRHSFYNSVDKEIRKTPEIYYAGSNISSTYMAHLLQVVGDRDFSINIISKSGTTTEPGIASRIFKKKLIEKYGKEEAAKRIYATTDKAKGALKTLATEEGYETFVVPDDVGGRFSVLTAVGLLPIAVSGADIDKLMEGAASARKDCLAENFDDSDAMKYAAVRNILYRKGKSIEILANFEPALHFVAEWWKQLYGESEGKDGKGLFPTATDFTTDLHSLGQFIQQGSQNHFETVINVLHPTCEIVMEEEDCDLDGLNYLAGKTMDFVNKSAMNGTILAHTDGQVPNLKVTIPAQDEKSLGQLFYM
;
A
#
# COMPACT_ATOMS: atom_id res chain seq x y z
N MET A 1 -8.50 -6.46 -23.00
CA MET A 1 -8.31 -5.63 -21.81
C MET A 1 -7.40 -6.40 -20.86
N ALA A 2 -6.35 -5.77 -20.35
CA ALA A 2 -5.49 -6.39 -19.32
C ALA A 2 -6.37 -6.74 -18.10
N LYS A 3 -6.33 -7.99 -17.68
CA LYS A 3 -7.08 -8.48 -16.51
C LYS A 3 -6.21 -8.64 -15.27
N THR A 4 -4.91 -8.41 -15.42
CA THR A 4 -3.89 -8.63 -14.39
C THR A 4 -2.90 -7.48 -14.39
N VAL A 5 -2.21 -7.29 -13.27
CA VAL A 5 -1.04 -6.40 -13.19
C VAL A 5 -0.01 -6.87 -14.21
N SER A 6 0.63 -5.93 -14.91
CA SER A 6 1.64 -6.24 -15.94
C SER A 6 2.85 -5.33 -15.82
N PHE A 7 3.98 -5.81 -16.32
CA PHE A 7 5.27 -5.14 -16.26
C PHE A 7 5.86 -4.92 -17.66
N ASP A 8 6.39 -3.71 -17.91
CA ASP A 8 7.05 -3.31 -19.14
C ASP A 8 8.35 -2.58 -18.81
N PHE A 9 9.44 -2.97 -19.48
CA PHE A 9 10.78 -2.39 -19.28
C PHE A 9 11.45 -1.94 -20.58
N LYS A 10 10.68 -1.65 -21.62
CA LYS A 10 11.23 -1.21 -22.92
C LYS A 10 11.98 0.14 -22.86
N ASN A 11 11.70 0.96 -21.84
CA ASN A 11 12.29 2.30 -21.66
C ASN A 11 13.46 2.31 -20.65
N VAL A 12 14.30 1.28 -20.65
CA VAL A 12 15.45 1.18 -19.73
C VAL A 12 16.73 1.84 -20.25
N ALA A 13 16.63 2.77 -21.18
CA ALA A 13 17.78 3.52 -21.75
C ALA A 13 18.93 2.59 -22.23
N GLY A 14 18.61 1.40 -22.75
CA GLY A 14 19.58 0.38 -23.20
C GLY A 14 20.33 -0.33 -22.08
N MET A 15 19.97 -0.09 -20.81
CA MET A 15 20.69 -0.65 -19.65
C MET A 15 20.29 -2.08 -19.25
N ALA A 16 19.26 -2.68 -19.86
CA ALA A 16 18.89 -4.06 -19.68
C ALA A 16 18.67 -4.73 -21.04
N SER A 17 19.75 -5.20 -21.66
CA SER A 17 19.70 -5.86 -22.96
C SER A 17 19.17 -7.30 -22.84
N ALA A 18 18.85 -7.92 -23.99
CA ALA A 18 18.47 -9.33 -24.03
C ALA A 18 19.55 -10.25 -23.46
N GLU A 19 20.82 -9.91 -23.69
CA GLU A 19 21.98 -10.61 -23.14
C GLU A 19 22.06 -10.47 -21.62
N ASP A 20 21.85 -9.26 -21.07
CA ASP A 20 21.79 -9.02 -19.63
C ASP A 20 20.69 -9.86 -18.97
N ILE A 21 19.50 -9.89 -19.58
CA ILE A 21 18.37 -10.69 -19.10
C ILE A 21 18.68 -12.20 -19.15
N ALA A 22 19.29 -12.68 -20.24
CA ALA A 22 19.68 -14.06 -20.37
C ALA A 22 20.73 -14.48 -19.32
N ALA A 23 21.68 -13.58 -19.04
CA ALA A 23 22.77 -13.83 -18.08
C ALA A 23 22.26 -13.96 -16.63
N ILE A 24 21.20 -13.23 -16.22
CA ILE A 24 20.66 -13.26 -14.85
C ILE A 24 19.55 -14.30 -14.66
N LYS A 25 19.01 -14.87 -15.74
CA LYS A 25 17.82 -15.72 -15.73
C LYS A 25 17.93 -16.89 -14.73
N GLU A 26 19.05 -17.63 -14.77
CA GLU A 26 19.25 -18.80 -13.89
C GLU A 26 19.29 -18.38 -12.40
N GLU A 27 19.90 -17.23 -12.10
CA GLU A 27 19.97 -16.71 -10.74
C GLU A 27 18.57 -16.35 -10.22
N VAL A 28 17.72 -15.69 -11.02
CA VAL A 28 16.34 -15.34 -10.65
C VAL A 28 15.49 -16.59 -10.46
N VAL A 29 15.64 -17.60 -11.33
CA VAL A 29 14.95 -18.90 -11.20
C VAL A 29 15.36 -19.61 -9.92
N ALA A 30 16.64 -19.60 -9.57
CA ALA A 30 17.15 -20.19 -8.34
C ALA A 30 16.61 -19.44 -7.10
N ALA A 31 16.60 -18.11 -7.13
CA ALA A 31 16.03 -17.28 -6.06
C ALA A 31 14.53 -17.56 -5.85
N LYS A 32 13.73 -17.64 -6.94
CA LYS A 32 12.32 -18.06 -6.87
C LYS A 32 12.19 -19.45 -6.24
N SER A 33 13.01 -20.41 -6.64
CA SER A 33 12.99 -21.77 -6.08
C SER A 33 13.28 -21.76 -4.58
N THR A 34 14.27 -20.98 -4.14
CA THR A 34 14.60 -20.81 -2.71
C THR A 34 13.43 -20.23 -1.92
N LEU A 35 12.78 -19.20 -2.46
CA LEU A 35 11.60 -18.57 -1.85
C LEU A 35 10.42 -19.53 -1.72
N VAL A 36 10.05 -20.20 -2.82
CA VAL A 36 8.87 -21.10 -2.87
C VAL A 36 9.10 -22.35 -2.02
N ASN A 37 10.32 -22.90 -2.00
CA ASN A 37 10.66 -24.07 -1.19
C ASN A 37 10.97 -23.69 0.27
N LYS A 38 10.96 -22.40 0.62
CA LYS A 38 11.21 -21.90 1.98
C LYS A 38 12.58 -22.39 2.55
N THR A 39 13.63 -22.38 1.72
CA THR A 39 14.96 -22.92 2.06
C THR A 39 16.01 -21.86 2.35
N GLY A 40 15.68 -20.57 2.18
CA GLY A 40 16.59 -19.45 2.43
C GLY A 40 16.51 -18.90 3.85
N GLU A 41 17.38 -17.94 4.16
CA GLU A 41 17.33 -17.18 5.41
C GLU A 41 16.01 -16.42 5.51
N GLY A 42 15.43 -16.35 6.73
CA GLY A 42 14.15 -15.70 6.97
C GLY A 42 12.93 -16.53 6.56
N ASN A 43 13.11 -17.82 6.29
CA ASN A 43 12.03 -18.76 5.92
C ASN A 43 10.93 -18.88 6.97
N ASP A 44 11.20 -18.53 8.24
CA ASP A 44 10.19 -18.46 9.31
C ASP A 44 9.12 -17.38 9.09
N PHE A 45 9.34 -16.45 8.14
CA PHE A 45 8.45 -15.32 7.86
C PHE A 45 7.84 -15.34 6.46
N LEU A 46 7.67 -16.51 5.87
CA LEU A 46 7.14 -16.71 4.51
C LEU A 46 5.67 -17.14 4.48
N GLY A 47 4.92 -16.99 5.59
CA GLY A 47 3.48 -17.29 5.63
C GLY A 47 2.67 -16.46 4.63
N TRP A 48 3.14 -15.27 4.27
CA TRP A 48 2.48 -14.41 3.29
C TRP A 48 2.34 -15.06 1.89
N ILE A 49 3.20 -16.01 1.52
CA ILE A 49 3.15 -16.69 0.21
C ILE A 49 1.83 -17.41 0.02
N ASP A 50 1.36 -18.12 1.05
CA ASP A 50 0.15 -18.93 0.99
C ASP A 50 -1.09 -18.22 1.56
N LEU A 51 -0.88 -17.11 2.27
CA LEU A 51 -1.93 -16.36 2.95
C LEU A 51 -3.17 -16.05 2.09
N PRO A 52 -3.08 -15.68 0.79
CA PRO A 52 -4.27 -15.38 0.00
C PRO A 52 -5.24 -16.57 -0.19
N VAL A 53 -4.77 -17.79 0.03
CA VAL A 53 -5.58 -19.02 -0.13
C VAL A 53 -5.73 -19.80 1.17
N ASP A 54 -4.74 -19.72 2.07
CA ASP A 54 -4.68 -20.45 3.34
C ASP A 54 -4.77 -19.51 4.55
N TYR A 55 -5.81 -18.68 4.58
CA TYR A 55 -6.14 -17.82 5.72
C TYR A 55 -7.25 -18.40 6.58
N ASP A 56 -7.29 -18.03 7.86
CA ASP A 56 -8.35 -18.43 8.79
C ASP A 56 -9.70 -17.84 8.36
N LYS A 57 -10.58 -18.71 7.85
CA LYS A 57 -11.91 -18.32 7.35
C LYS A 57 -12.85 -17.87 8.47
N GLU A 58 -12.68 -18.39 9.69
CA GLU A 58 -13.48 -17.99 10.84
C GLU A 58 -13.07 -16.60 11.31
N GLU A 59 -11.77 -16.35 11.41
CA GLU A 59 -11.26 -15.00 11.72
C GLU A 59 -11.66 -14.00 10.64
N PHE A 60 -11.57 -14.36 9.37
CA PHE A 60 -12.02 -13.51 8.26
C PHE A 60 -13.51 -13.14 8.36
N ALA A 61 -14.37 -14.09 8.72
CA ALA A 61 -15.79 -13.82 8.96
C ALA A 61 -15.98 -12.90 10.19
N ARG A 62 -15.18 -13.07 11.25
CA ARG A 62 -15.18 -12.17 12.43
C ARG A 62 -14.73 -10.77 12.07
N ILE A 63 -13.72 -10.59 11.20
CA ILE A 63 -13.29 -9.29 10.69
C ILE A 63 -14.47 -8.57 10.03
N LYS A 64 -15.20 -9.23 9.13
CA LYS A 64 -16.39 -8.65 8.47
C LYS A 64 -17.49 -8.28 9.47
N LYS A 65 -17.72 -9.11 10.47
CA LYS A 65 -18.70 -8.82 11.53
C LYS A 65 -18.29 -7.62 12.39
N ALA A 66 -17.00 -7.54 12.77
CA ALA A 66 -16.48 -6.41 13.53
C ALA A 66 -16.52 -5.10 12.69
N ALA A 67 -16.16 -5.17 11.41
CA ALA A 67 -16.28 -4.02 10.51
C ALA A 67 -17.72 -3.51 10.40
N ALA A 68 -18.70 -4.42 10.20
CA ALA A 68 -20.11 -4.05 10.15
C ALA A 68 -20.60 -3.41 11.46
N LYS A 69 -20.14 -3.92 12.63
CA LYS A 69 -20.45 -3.32 13.93
C LYS A 69 -19.87 -1.92 14.03
N ILE A 70 -18.59 -1.71 13.70
CA ILE A 70 -17.94 -0.39 13.73
C ILE A 70 -18.69 0.58 12.81
N GLN A 71 -19.07 0.16 11.61
CA GLN A 71 -19.83 0.97 10.66
C GLN A 71 -21.21 1.40 11.20
N SER A 72 -21.83 0.55 12.04
CA SER A 72 -23.17 0.81 12.57
C SER A 72 -23.17 1.69 13.82
N ASP A 73 -22.11 1.70 14.62
CA ASP A 73 -22.09 2.31 15.95
C ASP A 73 -20.99 3.38 16.13
N SER A 74 -20.22 3.68 15.09
CA SER A 74 -19.13 4.65 15.16
C SER A 74 -19.18 5.62 13.97
N ASP A 75 -18.89 6.89 14.24
CA ASP A 75 -18.65 7.91 13.22
C ASP A 75 -17.17 7.96 12.81
N VAL A 76 -16.31 7.48 13.71
CA VAL A 76 -14.85 7.48 13.52
C VAL A 76 -14.25 6.14 13.93
N LEU A 77 -13.33 5.63 13.11
CA LEU A 77 -12.38 4.61 13.50
C LEU A 77 -10.98 5.23 13.64
N VAL A 78 -10.34 5.05 14.79
CA VAL A 78 -8.92 5.40 14.95
C VAL A 78 -8.08 4.12 14.87
N VAL A 79 -7.27 4.01 13.82
CA VAL A 79 -6.30 2.92 13.63
C VAL A 79 -5.00 3.32 14.33
N ILE A 80 -4.59 2.52 15.31
CA ILE A 80 -3.42 2.81 16.14
C ILE A 80 -2.32 1.80 15.82
N GLY A 81 -1.30 2.24 15.10
CA GLY A 81 -0.18 1.40 14.68
C GLY A 81 0.94 2.21 14.04
N ILE A 82 2.09 1.57 13.80
CA ILE A 82 3.25 2.17 13.13
C ILE A 82 3.82 1.20 12.09
N GLY A 83 4.45 1.74 11.04
CA GLY A 83 5.04 0.94 9.97
C GLY A 83 4.01 0.01 9.32
N GLY A 84 4.32 -1.27 9.21
CA GLY A 84 3.43 -2.27 8.61
C GLY A 84 2.08 -2.42 9.30
N SER A 85 1.95 -1.97 10.54
CA SER A 85 0.69 -2.01 11.29
C SER A 85 -0.34 -0.95 10.82
N TYR A 86 0.05 0.00 9.94
CA TYR A 86 -0.93 0.96 9.39
C TYR A 86 -0.72 1.26 7.90
N LEU A 87 0.52 1.20 7.39
CA LEU A 87 0.82 1.63 6.03
C LEU A 87 0.04 0.85 4.97
N GLY A 88 -0.01 -0.47 5.07
CA GLY A 88 -0.73 -1.30 4.11
C GLY A 88 -2.25 -1.05 4.11
N ALA A 89 -2.84 -0.91 5.30
CA ALA A 89 -4.25 -0.53 5.42
C ALA A 89 -4.55 0.84 4.82
N ARG A 90 -3.70 1.83 5.12
CA ARG A 90 -3.83 3.19 4.60
C ARG A 90 -3.65 3.22 3.09
N ALA A 91 -2.67 2.50 2.56
CA ALA A 91 -2.46 2.35 1.11
C ALA A 91 -3.72 1.83 0.41
N ALA A 92 -4.33 0.76 0.95
CA ALA A 92 -5.56 0.22 0.37
C ALA A 92 -6.74 1.17 0.48
N ILE A 93 -6.94 1.80 1.62
CA ILE A 93 -8.07 2.70 1.85
C ILE A 93 -7.98 3.93 0.96
N GLU A 94 -6.81 4.59 0.88
CA GLU A 94 -6.64 5.77 0.05
C GLU A 94 -6.69 5.44 -1.45
N ALA A 95 -6.17 4.28 -1.86
CA ALA A 95 -6.26 3.84 -3.26
C ALA A 95 -7.69 3.46 -3.70
N LEU A 96 -8.53 2.92 -2.81
CA LEU A 96 -9.84 2.36 -3.17
C LEU A 96 -11.01 3.27 -2.86
N ARG A 97 -10.82 4.30 -2.05
CA ARG A 97 -11.90 5.14 -1.56
C ARG A 97 -11.79 6.55 -2.13
N HIS A 98 -12.79 7.38 -1.82
CA HIS A 98 -12.86 8.76 -2.26
C HIS A 98 -11.58 9.54 -1.87
N SER A 99 -10.96 10.29 -2.77
CA SER A 99 -9.73 11.06 -2.50
C SER A 99 -9.84 12.02 -1.31
N PHE A 100 -11.04 12.50 -1.01
CA PHE A 100 -11.36 13.33 0.15
C PHE A 100 -12.18 12.57 1.19
N TYR A 101 -11.85 11.29 1.44
CA TYR A 101 -12.64 10.32 2.20
C TYR A 101 -13.17 10.88 3.53
N ASN A 102 -12.31 11.46 4.36
CA ASN A 102 -12.72 12.01 5.66
C ASN A 102 -13.40 13.39 5.58
N SER A 103 -13.43 14.02 4.41
CA SER A 103 -13.97 15.38 4.22
C SER A 103 -15.35 15.39 3.57
N VAL A 104 -15.75 14.29 2.92
CA VAL A 104 -17.08 14.17 2.32
C VAL A 104 -18.12 13.77 3.35
N ASP A 105 -19.38 14.16 3.12
CA ASP A 105 -20.50 13.83 3.98
C ASP A 105 -20.68 12.30 4.13
N LYS A 106 -21.27 11.90 5.27
CA LYS A 106 -21.53 10.49 5.59
C LYS A 106 -22.42 9.81 4.55
N GLU A 107 -23.33 10.54 3.91
CA GLU A 107 -24.21 10.08 2.84
C GLU A 107 -23.42 9.68 1.57
N ILE A 108 -22.28 10.30 1.32
CA ILE A 108 -21.37 9.97 0.22
C ILE A 108 -20.43 8.85 0.65
N ARG A 109 -19.78 9.00 1.80
CA ARG A 109 -18.78 8.05 2.33
C ARG A 109 -19.38 6.70 2.72
N LYS A 110 -20.59 6.69 3.29
CA LYS A 110 -21.35 5.51 3.80
C LYS A 110 -20.75 4.80 5.02
N THR A 111 -19.57 5.13 5.43
CA THR A 111 -18.76 4.45 6.44
C THR A 111 -18.19 5.47 7.44
N PRO A 112 -17.60 5.05 8.59
CA PRO A 112 -16.91 5.96 9.50
C PRO A 112 -15.74 6.67 8.81
N GLU A 113 -15.39 7.85 9.31
CA GLU A 113 -14.08 8.46 9.03
C GLU A 113 -12.98 7.59 9.62
N ILE A 114 -11.84 7.52 8.95
CA ILE A 114 -10.70 6.70 9.42
C ILE A 114 -9.50 7.61 9.63
N TYR A 115 -9.00 7.62 10.86
CA TYR A 115 -7.80 8.36 11.24
C TYR A 115 -6.73 7.43 11.78
N TYR A 116 -5.48 7.88 11.70
CA TYR A 116 -4.33 7.09 12.12
C TYR A 116 -3.64 7.76 13.31
N ALA A 117 -3.27 6.98 14.32
CA ALA A 117 -2.53 7.41 15.50
C ALA A 117 -1.41 6.42 15.81
N GLY A 118 -0.42 6.86 16.58
CA GLY A 118 0.72 5.99 16.92
C GLY A 118 1.70 5.76 15.77
N SER A 119 1.58 6.50 14.68
CA SER A 119 2.58 6.56 13.61
C SER A 119 3.62 7.65 13.84
N ASN A 120 3.42 8.47 14.86
CA ASN A 120 4.33 9.52 15.33
C ASN A 120 4.06 9.81 16.82
N ILE A 121 4.93 10.62 17.43
CA ILE A 121 4.83 11.06 18.83
C ILE A 121 4.63 12.57 18.98
N SER A 122 4.11 13.24 17.95
CA SER A 122 3.82 14.66 17.97
C SER A 122 2.63 14.96 18.88
N SER A 123 2.87 15.75 19.95
CA SER A 123 1.80 16.19 20.85
C SER A 123 0.77 17.09 20.15
N THR A 124 1.22 17.91 19.20
CA THR A 124 0.34 18.78 18.39
C THR A 124 -0.57 17.94 17.50
N TYR A 125 -0.02 16.96 16.77
CA TYR A 125 -0.83 16.05 15.96
C TYR A 125 -1.88 15.32 16.81
N MET A 126 -1.48 14.79 17.95
CA MET A 126 -2.38 14.07 18.86
C MET A 126 -3.50 14.99 19.38
N ALA A 127 -3.16 16.22 19.81
CA ALA A 127 -4.17 17.19 20.28
C ALA A 127 -5.18 17.54 19.18
N HIS A 128 -4.71 17.77 17.95
CA HIS A 128 -5.60 18.05 16.82
C HIS A 128 -6.48 16.84 16.46
N LEU A 129 -5.94 15.64 16.50
CA LEU A 129 -6.72 14.42 16.26
C LEU A 129 -7.80 14.22 17.33
N LEU A 130 -7.49 14.49 18.60
CA LEU A 130 -8.47 14.46 19.68
C LEU A 130 -9.59 15.48 19.48
N GLN A 131 -9.27 16.68 18.95
CA GLN A 131 -10.28 17.70 18.59
C GLN A 131 -11.14 17.23 17.42
N VAL A 132 -10.54 16.63 16.39
CA VAL A 132 -11.26 16.07 15.23
C VAL A 132 -12.20 14.96 15.67
N VAL A 133 -11.77 14.04 16.53
CA VAL A 133 -12.66 12.99 17.08
C VAL A 133 -13.77 13.62 17.92
N GLY A 134 -13.45 14.64 18.73
CA GLY A 134 -14.43 15.39 19.52
C GLY A 134 -15.28 14.50 20.41
N ASP A 135 -16.58 14.76 20.42
CA ASP A 135 -17.59 13.99 21.15
C ASP A 135 -18.35 12.98 20.28
N ARG A 136 -17.88 12.77 19.05
CA ARG A 136 -18.47 11.79 18.11
C ARG A 136 -18.35 10.37 18.65
N ASP A 137 -19.17 9.46 18.14
CA ASP A 137 -19.02 8.04 18.45
C ASP A 137 -17.83 7.46 17.70
N PHE A 138 -16.98 6.75 18.42
CA PHE A 138 -15.76 6.20 17.82
C PHE A 138 -15.36 4.86 18.39
N SER A 139 -14.64 4.11 17.59
CA SER A 139 -13.95 2.87 17.93
C SER A 139 -12.46 3.01 17.66
N ILE A 140 -11.64 2.16 18.30
CA ILE A 140 -10.21 2.10 18.04
C ILE A 140 -9.78 0.68 17.66
N ASN A 141 -8.85 0.58 16.72
CA ASN A 141 -8.16 -0.67 16.38
C ASN A 141 -6.69 -0.52 16.75
N ILE A 142 -6.27 -1.19 17.84
CA ILE A 142 -4.89 -1.19 18.32
C ILE A 142 -4.16 -2.34 17.64
N ILE A 143 -3.11 -2.02 16.87
CA ILE A 143 -2.36 -3.00 16.09
C ILE A 143 -0.92 -3.01 16.55
N SER A 144 -0.56 -4.04 17.32
CA SER A 144 0.81 -4.25 17.81
C SER A 144 1.01 -5.72 18.21
N LYS A 145 1.97 -6.42 17.61
CA LYS A 145 2.24 -7.82 17.93
C LYS A 145 2.68 -7.97 19.39
N SER A 146 3.66 -7.21 19.83
CA SER A 146 4.19 -7.26 21.21
C SER A 146 3.33 -6.47 22.22
N GLY A 147 2.69 -5.39 21.78
CA GLY A 147 2.04 -4.41 22.65
C GLY A 147 2.99 -3.50 23.41
N THR A 148 4.30 -3.52 23.09
CA THR A 148 5.33 -2.74 23.80
C THR A 148 5.94 -1.64 22.95
N THR A 149 5.54 -1.51 21.68
CA THR A 149 5.99 -0.43 20.80
C THR A 149 5.52 0.91 21.36
N THR A 150 6.43 1.86 21.51
CA THR A 150 6.21 3.11 22.26
C THR A 150 5.11 3.97 21.64
N GLU A 151 5.17 4.22 20.35
CA GLU A 151 4.28 5.14 19.65
C GLU A 151 2.80 4.69 19.71
N PRO A 152 2.44 3.47 19.27
CA PRO A 152 1.08 2.98 19.43
C PRO A 152 0.70 2.77 20.90
N GLY A 153 1.65 2.47 21.79
CA GLY A 153 1.41 2.35 23.22
C GLY A 153 0.91 3.67 23.85
N ILE A 154 1.57 4.79 23.52
CA ILE A 154 1.15 6.13 23.96
C ILE A 154 -0.23 6.46 23.41
N ALA A 155 -0.44 6.31 22.11
CA ALA A 155 -1.71 6.61 21.45
C ALA A 155 -2.85 5.76 22.04
N SER A 156 -2.61 4.47 22.29
CA SER A 156 -3.60 3.55 22.87
C SER A 156 -4.04 4.00 24.27
N ARG A 157 -3.12 4.44 25.12
CA ARG A 157 -3.45 4.95 26.46
C ARG A 157 -4.36 6.17 26.40
N ILE A 158 -4.06 7.10 25.49
CA ILE A 158 -4.82 8.35 25.32
C ILE A 158 -6.24 8.05 24.83
N PHE A 159 -6.38 7.27 23.75
CA PHE A 159 -7.69 6.97 23.20
C PHE A 159 -8.53 6.02 24.07
N LYS A 160 -7.90 5.05 24.76
CA LYS A 160 -8.57 4.22 25.75
C LYS A 160 -9.15 5.06 26.90
N LYS A 161 -8.39 6.02 27.42
CA LYS A 161 -8.89 6.94 28.45
C LYS A 161 -10.11 7.71 27.94
N LYS A 162 -10.05 8.28 26.73
CA LYS A 162 -11.18 9.02 26.12
C LYS A 162 -12.42 8.13 25.92
N LEU A 163 -12.25 6.86 25.51
CA LEU A 163 -13.35 5.90 25.40
C LEU A 163 -14.00 5.62 26.77
N ILE A 164 -13.18 5.37 27.80
CA ILE A 164 -13.69 5.09 29.14
C ILE A 164 -14.42 6.31 29.74
N GLU A 165 -13.90 7.51 29.54
CA GLU A 165 -14.55 8.76 29.97
C GLU A 165 -15.91 8.96 29.29
N LYS A 166 -16.03 8.61 28.01
CA LYS A 166 -17.27 8.75 27.24
C LYS A 166 -18.31 7.67 27.54
N TYR A 167 -17.90 6.40 27.56
CA TYR A 167 -18.82 5.25 27.57
C TYR A 167 -18.84 4.45 28.87
N GLY A 168 -17.90 4.73 29.78
CA GLY A 168 -17.64 3.81 30.89
C GLY A 168 -16.82 2.59 30.44
N LYS A 169 -16.28 1.82 31.40
CA LYS A 169 -15.29 0.77 31.13
C LYS A 169 -15.85 -0.37 30.29
N GLU A 170 -17.07 -0.85 30.58
CA GLU A 170 -17.67 -2.01 29.92
C GLU A 170 -18.04 -1.74 28.45
N GLU A 171 -18.63 -0.57 28.15
CA GLU A 171 -18.98 -0.22 26.80
C GLU A 171 -17.75 0.20 25.97
N ALA A 172 -16.78 0.87 26.60
CA ALA A 172 -15.50 1.18 25.97
C ALA A 172 -14.77 -0.10 25.50
N ALA A 173 -14.81 -1.17 26.28
CA ALA A 173 -14.19 -2.44 25.91
C ALA A 173 -14.74 -3.03 24.60
N LYS A 174 -16.04 -2.83 24.32
CA LYS A 174 -16.70 -3.30 23.10
C LYS A 174 -16.36 -2.48 21.85
N ARG A 175 -15.69 -1.32 22.03
CA ARG A 175 -15.25 -0.40 20.98
C ARG A 175 -13.74 -0.43 20.77
N ILE A 176 -13.04 -1.33 21.47
CA ILE A 176 -11.61 -1.56 21.35
C ILE A 176 -11.36 -2.90 20.69
N TYR A 177 -10.71 -2.87 19.54
CA TYR A 177 -10.31 -4.04 18.76
C TYR A 177 -8.79 -4.15 18.83
N ALA A 178 -8.27 -5.30 19.27
CA ALA A 178 -6.83 -5.52 19.41
C ALA A 178 -6.33 -6.53 18.39
N THR A 179 -5.57 -6.08 17.40
CA THR A 179 -4.88 -6.94 16.44
C THR A 179 -3.46 -7.19 16.96
N THR A 180 -3.22 -8.40 17.48
CA THR A 180 -2.02 -8.68 18.28
C THR A 180 -1.59 -10.15 18.14
N ASP A 181 -0.59 -10.58 18.92
CA ASP A 181 -0.16 -11.97 19.01
C ASP A 181 -1.30 -12.88 19.49
N LYS A 182 -1.30 -14.13 19.00
CA LYS A 182 -2.34 -15.12 19.35
C LYS A 182 -2.35 -15.46 20.84
N ALA A 183 -1.18 -15.56 21.47
CA ALA A 183 -1.04 -16.19 22.79
C ALA A 183 -0.31 -15.31 23.83
N LYS A 184 0.57 -14.39 23.43
CA LYS A 184 1.50 -13.68 24.32
C LYS A 184 1.59 -12.19 24.00
N GLY A 185 2.30 -11.46 24.86
CA GLY A 185 2.56 -10.03 24.69
C GLY A 185 1.61 -9.15 25.52
N ALA A 186 2.07 -7.92 25.79
CA ALA A 186 1.37 -7.00 26.68
C ALA A 186 -0.04 -6.65 26.19
N LEU A 187 -0.21 -6.43 24.87
CA LEU A 187 -1.54 -6.13 24.31
C LEU A 187 -2.47 -7.34 24.38
N LYS A 188 -1.95 -8.56 24.17
CA LYS A 188 -2.76 -9.78 24.31
C LYS A 188 -3.24 -9.99 25.73
N THR A 189 -2.37 -9.82 26.70
CA THR A 189 -2.72 -9.89 28.13
C THR A 189 -3.81 -8.88 28.48
N LEU A 190 -3.58 -7.61 28.15
CA LEU A 190 -4.54 -6.53 28.38
C LEU A 190 -5.89 -6.80 27.73
N ALA A 191 -5.89 -7.23 26.45
CA ALA A 191 -7.12 -7.49 25.71
C ALA A 191 -7.92 -8.64 26.33
N THR A 192 -7.24 -9.66 26.86
CA THR A 192 -7.88 -10.79 27.55
C THR A 192 -8.48 -10.36 28.89
N GLU A 193 -7.75 -9.58 29.69
CA GLU A 193 -8.21 -9.10 30.98
C GLU A 193 -9.37 -8.11 30.90
N GLU A 194 -9.35 -7.24 29.89
CA GLU A 194 -10.35 -6.18 29.70
C GLU A 194 -11.51 -6.59 28.76
N GLY A 195 -11.45 -7.79 28.15
CA GLY A 195 -12.50 -8.32 27.28
C GLY A 195 -12.59 -7.69 25.89
N TYR A 196 -11.47 -7.21 25.33
CA TYR A 196 -11.45 -6.66 23.96
C TYR A 196 -11.58 -7.78 22.92
N GLU A 197 -12.23 -7.48 21.80
CA GLU A 197 -12.20 -8.38 20.65
C GLU A 197 -10.78 -8.41 20.05
N THR A 198 -10.25 -9.62 19.85
CA THR A 198 -8.87 -9.82 19.37
C THR A 198 -8.81 -10.46 18.00
N PHE A 199 -7.86 -10.00 17.18
CA PHE A 199 -7.47 -10.57 15.89
C PHE A 199 -5.98 -10.88 15.90
N VAL A 200 -5.57 -11.87 15.09
CA VAL A 200 -4.22 -12.42 15.15
C VAL A 200 -3.30 -11.76 14.13
N VAL A 201 -2.11 -11.37 14.59
CA VAL A 201 -0.95 -11.14 13.74
C VAL A 201 -0.21 -12.47 13.61
N PRO A 202 -0.21 -13.13 12.46
CA PRO A 202 0.45 -14.43 12.30
C PRO A 202 1.94 -14.39 12.64
N ASP A 203 2.46 -15.47 13.22
CA ASP A 203 3.86 -15.52 13.63
C ASP A 203 4.83 -15.56 12.44
N ASP A 204 4.39 -16.18 11.37
CA ASP A 204 5.13 -16.40 10.12
C ASP A 204 4.93 -15.30 9.07
N VAL A 205 4.28 -14.17 9.45
CA VAL A 205 4.11 -13.00 8.58
C VAL A 205 4.78 -11.78 9.22
N GLY A 206 5.79 -11.26 8.54
CA GLY A 206 6.46 -10.03 8.95
C GLY A 206 5.55 -8.80 8.86
N GLY A 207 5.81 -7.78 9.69
CA GLY A 207 4.95 -6.57 9.76
C GLY A 207 4.72 -5.90 8.41
N ARG A 208 5.74 -5.73 7.59
CA ARG A 208 5.64 -5.09 6.27
C ARG A 208 4.89 -5.94 5.22
N PHE A 209 4.69 -7.24 5.47
CA PHE A 209 3.94 -8.17 4.61
C PHE A 209 2.50 -8.40 5.10
N SER A 210 2.05 -7.72 6.16
CA SER A 210 0.86 -8.08 6.91
C SER A 210 -0.46 -7.47 6.39
N VAL A 211 -0.45 -6.72 5.29
CA VAL A 211 -1.66 -6.03 4.79
C VAL A 211 -2.84 -6.98 4.52
N LEU A 212 -2.59 -8.20 4.07
CA LEU A 212 -3.61 -9.22 3.81
C LEU A 212 -3.94 -10.11 5.03
N THR A 213 -3.46 -9.75 6.23
CA THR A 213 -3.88 -10.31 7.51
C THR A 213 -4.93 -9.40 8.18
N ALA A 214 -5.39 -9.76 9.37
CA ALA A 214 -6.28 -8.92 10.18
C ALA A 214 -5.72 -7.49 10.39
N VAL A 215 -4.40 -7.32 10.32
CA VAL A 215 -3.71 -6.02 10.43
C VAL A 215 -4.24 -5.01 9.40
N GLY A 216 -4.34 -5.40 8.14
CA GLY A 216 -4.88 -4.55 7.08
C GLY A 216 -6.37 -4.75 6.87
N LEU A 217 -6.83 -6.01 6.89
CA LEU A 217 -8.20 -6.36 6.47
C LEU A 217 -9.29 -5.74 7.34
N LEU A 218 -9.10 -5.59 8.66
CA LEU A 218 -10.12 -4.98 9.51
C LEU A 218 -10.36 -3.49 9.17
N PRO A 219 -9.36 -2.61 9.19
CA PRO A 219 -9.59 -1.21 8.80
C PRO A 219 -10.01 -1.05 7.34
N ILE A 220 -9.51 -1.88 6.43
CA ILE A 220 -9.94 -1.89 5.01
C ILE A 220 -11.43 -2.23 4.91
N ALA A 221 -11.91 -3.27 5.60
CA ALA A 221 -13.33 -3.62 5.62
C ALA A 221 -14.19 -2.51 6.24
N VAL A 222 -13.71 -1.85 7.31
CA VAL A 222 -14.43 -0.70 7.91
C VAL A 222 -14.59 0.44 6.91
N SER A 223 -13.63 0.67 6.02
CA SER A 223 -13.74 1.67 4.96
C SER A 223 -14.82 1.36 3.91
N GLY A 224 -15.40 0.14 3.95
CA GLY A 224 -16.38 -0.34 2.98
C GLY A 224 -15.76 -0.92 1.71
N ALA A 225 -14.45 -1.12 1.66
CA ALA A 225 -13.81 -1.86 0.59
C ALA A 225 -14.08 -3.36 0.72
N ASP A 226 -14.22 -4.04 -0.42
CA ASP A 226 -14.55 -5.46 -0.50
C ASP A 226 -13.29 -6.31 -0.30
N ILE A 227 -13.09 -6.78 0.94
CA ILE A 227 -11.92 -7.60 1.27
C ILE A 227 -11.96 -9.00 0.64
N ASP A 228 -13.12 -9.51 0.22
CA ASP A 228 -13.20 -10.76 -0.53
C ASP A 228 -12.55 -10.58 -1.90
N LYS A 229 -12.88 -9.51 -2.62
CA LYS A 229 -12.26 -9.19 -3.92
C LYS A 229 -10.76 -8.89 -3.81
N LEU A 230 -10.35 -8.22 -2.72
CA LEU A 230 -8.94 -7.97 -2.46
C LEU A 230 -8.17 -9.30 -2.34
N MET A 231 -8.69 -10.24 -1.55
CA MET A 231 -8.11 -11.57 -1.38
C MET A 231 -8.17 -12.42 -2.68
N GLU A 232 -9.25 -12.32 -3.46
CA GLU A 232 -9.34 -12.95 -4.78
C GLU A 232 -8.25 -12.45 -5.74
N GLY A 233 -8.00 -11.14 -5.75
CA GLY A 233 -6.93 -10.53 -6.53
C GLY A 233 -5.56 -11.09 -6.16
N ALA A 234 -5.26 -11.10 -4.87
CA ALA A 234 -4.01 -11.65 -4.34
C ALA A 234 -3.86 -13.15 -4.64
N ALA A 235 -4.94 -13.94 -4.51
CA ALA A 235 -4.94 -15.36 -4.84
C ALA A 235 -4.70 -15.62 -6.34
N SER A 236 -5.25 -14.77 -7.21
CA SER A 236 -4.99 -14.82 -8.65
C SER A 236 -3.51 -14.57 -8.95
N ALA A 237 -2.94 -13.49 -8.42
CA ALA A 237 -1.52 -13.17 -8.62
C ALA A 237 -0.61 -14.27 -8.05
N ARG A 238 -0.95 -14.82 -6.87
CA ARG A 238 -0.22 -15.96 -6.31
C ARG A 238 -0.17 -17.13 -7.27
N LYS A 239 -1.32 -17.50 -7.85
CA LYS A 239 -1.40 -18.60 -8.80
C LYS A 239 -0.46 -18.38 -9.97
N ASP A 240 -0.46 -17.19 -10.55
CA ASP A 240 0.34 -16.84 -11.71
C ASP A 240 1.83 -16.77 -11.34
N CYS A 241 2.21 -16.06 -10.28
CA CYS A 241 3.59 -15.97 -9.80
C CYS A 241 4.23 -17.32 -9.45
N LEU A 242 3.46 -18.28 -8.93
CA LEU A 242 3.97 -19.60 -8.60
C LEU A 242 4.07 -20.51 -9.82
N ALA A 243 3.11 -20.46 -10.74
CA ALA A 243 3.02 -21.33 -11.91
C ALA A 243 3.94 -20.91 -13.05
N GLU A 244 4.13 -19.60 -13.25
CA GLU A 244 4.87 -19.06 -14.40
C GLU A 244 6.37 -19.39 -14.36
N ASN A 245 6.92 -19.68 -15.52
CA ASN A 245 8.36 -19.70 -15.73
C ASN A 245 8.91 -18.27 -15.93
N PHE A 246 10.23 -18.14 -16.04
CA PHE A 246 10.85 -16.81 -16.19
C PHE A 246 10.35 -16.02 -17.39
N ASP A 247 10.15 -16.67 -18.54
CA ASP A 247 9.82 -15.99 -19.78
C ASP A 247 8.37 -15.45 -19.79
N ASP A 248 7.51 -16.01 -18.96
CA ASP A 248 6.11 -15.60 -18.84
C ASP A 248 5.87 -14.69 -17.62
N SER A 249 6.75 -14.72 -16.61
CA SER A 249 6.54 -14.05 -15.33
C SER A 249 7.02 -12.59 -15.33
N ASP A 250 6.08 -11.68 -15.21
CA ASP A 250 6.35 -10.25 -15.05
C ASP A 250 7.06 -9.93 -13.73
N ALA A 251 6.72 -10.62 -12.64
CA ALA A 251 7.39 -10.47 -11.34
C ALA A 251 8.88 -10.86 -11.41
N MET A 252 9.19 -11.98 -12.05
CA MET A 252 10.60 -12.41 -12.22
C MET A 252 11.38 -11.46 -13.13
N LYS A 253 10.75 -10.95 -14.20
CA LYS A 253 11.37 -9.95 -15.07
C LYS A 253 11.62 -8.64 -14.34
N TYR A 254 10.68 -8.19 -13.50
CA TYR A 254 10.87 -7.00 -12.67
C TYR A 254 12.06 -7.19 -11.74
N ALA A 255 12.15 -8.29 -11.02
CA ALA A 255 13.27 -8.61 -10.15
C ALA A 255 14.60 -8.64 -10.93
N ALA A 256 14.63 -9.27 -12.13
CA ALA A 256 15.80 -9.32 -12.99
C ALA A 256 16.30 -7.93 -13.40
N VAL A 257 15.39 -7.10 -13.94
CA VAL A 257 15.76 -5.75 -14.43
C VAL A 257 16.25 -4.88 -13.29
N ARG A 258 15.61 -4.90 -12.12
CA ARG A 258 16.06 -4.17 -10.92
C ARG A 258 17.49 -4.58 -10.52
N ASN A 259 17.78 -5.86 -10.49
CA ASN A 259 19.13 -6.36 -10.20
C ASN A 259 20.17 -5.95 -11.25
N ILE A 260 19.82 -5.98 -12.53
CA ILE A 260 20.70 -5.52 -13.61
C ILE A 260 21.02 -4.03 -13.44
N LEU A 261 20.01 -3.20 -13.20
CA LEU A 261 20.19 -1.76 -13.00
C LEU A 261 21.04 -1.48 -11.76
N TYR A 262 20.80 -2.17 -10.65
CA TYR A 262 21.60 -2.07 -9.42
C TYR A 262 23.08 -2.39 -9.67
N ARG A 263 23.38 -3.49 -10.36
CA ARG A 263 24.74 -3.91 -10.73
C ARG A 263 25.42 -2.94 -11.68
N LYS A 264 24.63 -2.15 -12.44
CA LYS A 264 25.12 -1.07 -13.32
C LYS A 264 25.20 0.29 -12.63
N GLY A 265 25.08 0.33 -11.30
CA GLY A 265 25.27 1.54 -10.48
C GLY A 265 24.02 2.38 -10.23
N LYS A 266 22.84 1.92 -10.63
CA LYS A 266 21.56 2.54 -10.28
C LYS A 266 21.13 2.06 -8.90
N SER A 267 21.48 2.80 -7.86
CA SER A 267 21.29 2.40 -6.45
C SER A 267 20.00 2.94 -5.82
N ILE A 268 19.24 3.77 -6.55
CA ILE A 268 17.99 4.37 -6.08
C ILE A 268 16.89 4.00 -7.05
N GLU A 269 15.79 3.46 -6.51
CA GLU A 269 14.54 3.25 -7.25
C GLU A 269 13.50 4.26 -6.82
N ILE A 270 12.96 5.00 -7.78
CA ILE A 270 11.91 6.00 -7.59
C ILE A 270 10.59 5.39 -8.07
N LEU A 271 9.67 5.10 -7.14
CA LEU A 271 8.31 4.72 -7.50
C LEU A 271 7.52 5.98 -7.82
N ALA A 272 7.21 6.16 -9.11
CA ALA A 272 6.51 7.33 -9.60
C ALA A 272 5.05 7.00 -9.90
N ASN A 273 4.12 7.78 -9.37
CA ASN A 273 2.71 7.65 -9.68
C ASN A 273 2.15 8.95 -10.28
N PHE A 274 1.12 8.83 -11.12
CA PHE A 274 0.38 9.94 -11.71
C PHE A 274 -1.07 9.98 -11.20
N GLU A 275 -1.36 9.17 -10.18
CA GLU A 275 -2.66 9.10 -9.50
C GLU A 275 -2.45 9.35 -8.01
N PRO A 276 -2.88 10.51 -7.48
CA PRO A 276 -2.63 10.89 -6.08
C PRO A 276 -3.10 9.87 -5.05
N ALA A 277 -4.14 9.09 -5.37
CA ALA A 277 -4.65 8.03 -4.50
C ALA A 277 -3.64 6.90 -4.26
N LEU A 278 -2.58 6.79 -5.09
CA LEU A 278 -1.52 5.80 -4.93
C LEU A 278 -0.35 6.28 -4.06
N HIS A 279 -0.39 7.50 -3.53
CA HIS A 279 0.66 8.02 -2.65
C HIS A 279 1.02 7.04 -1.52
N PHE A 280 0.04 6.55 -0.77
CA PHE A 280 0.32 5.60 0.32
C PHE A 280 0.64 4.17 -0.15
N VAL A 281 0.35 3.81 -1.39
CA VAL A 281 0.91 2.58 -1.99
C VAL A 281 2.42 2.71 -2.11
N ALA A 282 2.92 3.87 -2.53
CA ALA A 282 4.35 4.14 -2.58
C ALA A 282 4.99 4.19 -1.18
N GLU A 283 4.32 4.77 -0.17
CA GLU A 283 4.80 4.78 1.21
C GLU A 283 4.88 3.35 1.80
N TRP A 284 3.89 2.50 1.56
CA TRP A 284 3.91 1.09 1.93
C TRP A 284 5.03 0.33 1.20
N TRP A 285 5.19 0.56 -0.10
CA TRP A 285 6.24 -0.03 -0.92
C TRP A 285 7.65 0.33 -0.42
N LYS A 286 7.87 1.58 0.00
CA LYS A 286 9.16 2.00 0.58
C LYS A 286 9.54 1.15 1.80
N GLN A 287 8.61 0.90 2.71
CA GLN A 287 8.88 0.03 3.86
C GLN A 287 9.11 -1.41 3.41
N LEU A 288 8.25 -1.93 2.52
CA LEU A 288 8.34 -3.31 2.05
C LEU A 288 9.73 -3.60 1.45
N TYR A 289 10.19 -2.77 0.53
CA TYR A 289 11.48 -2.96 -0.15
C TYR A 289 12.66 -2.52 0.71
N GLY A 290 12.57 -1.41 1.40
CA GLY A 290 13.65 -0.90 2.23
C GLY A 290 14.05 -1.88 3.34
N GLU A 291 13.09 -2.41 4.09
CA GLU A 291 13.36 -3.40 5.14
C GLU A 291 13.66 -4.81 4.59
N SER A 292 13.22 -5.14 3.38
CA SER A 292 13.49 -6.45 2.77
C SER A 292 14.88 -6.51 2.17
N GLU A 293 15.31 -5.48 1.46
CA GLU A 293 16.54 -5.46 0.65
C GLU A 293 17.72 -4.75 1.34
N GLY A 294 17.45 -3.79 2.23
CA GLY A 294 18.49 -3.00 2.92
C GLY A 294 19.24 -3.81 3.98
N LYS A 295 20.06 -4.78 3.57
CA LYS A 295 20.83 -5.68 4.41
C LYS A 295 22.26 -5.82 3.90
N ASP A 296 23.22 -6.10 4.78
CA ASP A 296 24.62 -6.39 4.44
C ASP A 296 25.30 -5.30 3.59
N GLY A 297 24.90 -4.05 3.77
CA GLY A 297 25.40 -2.92 2.95
C GLY A 297 24.95 -2.98 1.49
N LYS A 298 23.88 -3.71 1.17
CA LYS A 298 23.29 -3.88 -0.16
C LYS A 298 21.85 -3.39 -0.19
N GLY A 299 21.28 -3.40 -1.40
CA GLY A 299 19.88 -3.09 -1.68
C GLY A 299 19.70 -1.76 -2.40
N LEU A 300 18.60 -1.66 -3.12
CA LEU A 300 18.14 -0.42 -3.74
C LEU A 300 17.53 0.48 -2.66
N PHE A 301 17.85 1.78 -2.70
CA PHE A 301 17.19 2.76 -1.84
C PHE A 301 15.82 3.12 -2.44
N PRO A 302 14.70 2.75 -1.79
CA PRO A 302 13.37 3.04 -2.32
C PRO A 302 12.95 4.46 -1.95
N THR A 303 12.55 5.24 -2.96
CA THR A 303 11.92 6.55 -2.78
C THR A 303 10.72 6.70 -3.70
N ALA A 304 9.97 7.79 -3.60
CA ALA A 304 8.77 7.97 -4.40
C ALA A 304 8.60 9.42 -4.85
N THR A 305 7.83 9.61 -5.94
CA THR A 305 7.39 10.91 -6.46
C THR A 305 5.92 10.84 -6.84
N ASP A 306 5.22 11.96 -6.60
CA ASP A 306 3.84 12.16 -7.02
C ASP A 306 3.79 13.12 -8.22
N PHE A 307 3.74 12.57 -9.42
CA PHE A 307 3.63 13.35 -10.63
C PHE A 307 2.15 13.71 -10.90
N THR A 308 1.85 14.88 -11.47
CA THR A 308 2.73 15.90 -12.09
C THR A 308 3.39 16.85 -11.08
N THR A 309 2.96 16.86 -9.81
CA THR A 309 3.45 17.79 -8.77
C THR A 309 4.98 17.80 -8.71
N ASP A 310 5.59 16.64 -8.59
CA ASP A 310 7.04 16.52 -8.45
C ASP A 310 7.83 16.74 -9.75
N LEU A 311 7.19 16.85 -10.89
CA LEU A 311 7.86 17.38 -12.08
C LEU A 311 8.28 18.84 -11.90
N HIS A 312 7.55 19.59 -11.06
CA HIS A 312 7.85 20.98 -10.71
C HIS A 312 8.80 21.13 -9.50
N SER A 313 9.27 20.03 -8.91
CA SER A 313 10.20 20.02 -7.77
C SER A 313 11.45 19.18 -8.08
N LEU A 314 11.30 17.92 -8.43
CA LEU A 314 12.36 16.94 -8.64
C LEU A 314 12.64 16.64 -10.12
N GLY A 315 11.74 17.00 -11.04
CA GLY A 315 11.87 16.65 -12.46
C GLY A 315 13.20 17.05 -13.07
N GLN A 316 13.68 18.26 -12.78
CA GLN A 316 15.00 18.74 -13.25
C GLN A 316 16.15 17.86 -12.72
N PHE A 317 16.12 17.48 -11.43
CA PHE A 317 17.16 16.65 -10.84
C PHE A 317 17.11 15.22 -11.41
N ILE A 318 15.94 14.66 -11.57
CA ILE A 318 15.76 13.32 -12.17
C ILE A 318 16.32 13.33 -13.59
N GLN A 319 15.98 14.34 -14.41
CA GLN A 319 16.41 14.45 -15.80
C GLN A 319 17.91 14.65 -15.97
N GLN A 320 18.55 15.51 -15.14
CA GLN A 320 19.91 16.02 -15.37
C GLN A 320 20.81 16.00 -14.13
N GLY A 321 20.34 15.47 -13.01
CA GLY A 321 21.15 15.34 -11.79
C GLY A 321 22.07 14.12 -11.81
N SER A 322 22.42 13.61 -10.61
CA SER A 322 23.21 12.40 -10.47
C SER A 322 22.50 11.18 -11.04
N GLN A 323 23.12 10.49 -11.96
CA GLN A 323 22.53 9.39 -12.74
C GLN A 323 22.61 8.03 -12.03
N ASN A 324 22.36 7.98 -10.71
CA ASN A 324 22.39 6.77 -9.89
C ASN A 324 21.00 6.20 -9.55
N HIS A 325 19.96 6.67 -10.23
CA HIS A 325 18.58 6.26 -10.02
C HIS A 325 17.92 5.74 -11.29
N PHE A 326 16.77 5.09 -11.12
CA PHE A 326 15.83 4.72 -12.16
C PHE A 326 14.41 4.87 -11.63
N GLU A 327 13.44 4.91 -12.51
CA GLU A 327 12.02 5.06 -12.16
C GLU A 327 11.25 3.78 -12.42
N THR A 328 10.28 3.49 -11.52
CA THR A 328 9.21 2.51 -11.73
C THR A 328 7.88 3.27 -11.69
N VAL A 329 7.27 3.46 -12.86
CA VAL A 329 6.03 4.21 -13.02
C VAL A 329 4.82 3.29 -12.83
N ILE A 330 3.90 3.65 -11.92
CA ILE A 330 2.61 2.98 -11.80
C ILE A 330 1.61 3.64 -12.74
N ASN A 331 1.09 2.88 -13.68
CA ASN A 331 0.05 3.27 -14.61
C ASN A 331 -1.30 2.64 -14.24
N VAL A 332 -2.32 3.44 -14.00
CA VAL A 332 -3.71 2.99 -13.87
C VAL A 332 -4.35 2.98 -15.25
N LEU A 333 -4.75 1.81 -15.76
CA LEU A 333 -5.26 1.71 -17.12
C LEU A 333 -6.65 2.36 -17.26
N HIS A 334 -7.52 2.14 -16.26
CA HIS A 334 -8.87 2.71 -16.23
C HIS A 334 -9.07 3.48 -14.93
N PRO A 335 -9.20 4.82 -14.97
CA PRO A 335 -9.48 5.63 -13.79
C PRO A 335 -10.91 5.35 -13.27
N THR A 336 -11.16 5.70 -12.01
CA THR A 336 -12.50 5.53 -11.42
C THR A 336 -13.52 6.53 -11.93
N CYS A 337 -13.06 7.70 -12.37
CA CYS A 337 -13.90 8.80 -12.85
C CYS A 337 -13.23 9.47 -14.04
N GLU A 338 -14.05 10.05 -14.92
CA GLU A 338 -13.60 10.79 -16.09
C GLU A 338 -14.20 12.21 -16.07
N ILE A 339 -13.38 13.19 -16.40
CA ILE A 339 -13.81 14.58 -16.66
C ILE A 339 -13.37 14.93 -18.07
N VAL A 340 -14.29 15.41 -18.89
CA VAL A 340 -14.02 15.89 -20.24
C VAL A 340 -13.73 17.39 -20.17
N MET A 341 -12.66 17.82 -20.83
CA MET A 341 -12.31 19.24 -20.95
C MET A 341 -13.31 19.93 -21.87
N GLU A 342 -13.86 21.05 -21.42
CA GLU A 342 -14.77 21.87 -22.20
C GLU A 342 -14.01 22.95 -22.99
N GLU A 343 -14.59 23.47 -24.05
CA GLU A 343 -14.08 24.60 -24.81
C GLU A 343 -14.47 25.90 -24.10
N GLU A 344 -13.53 26.82 -23.95
CA GLU A 344 -13.78 28.17 -23.43
C GLU A 344 -14.02 29.15 -24.58
N ASP A 345 -14.95 30.11 -24.38
CA ASP A 345 -15.24 31.16 -25.38
C ASP A 345 -14.01 32.02 -25.70
N CYS A 346 -13.07 32.14 -24.77
CA CYS A 346 -11.85 32.91 -24.88
C CYS A 346 -10.64 32.06 -24.50
N ASP A 347 -9.85 31.64 -25.48
CA ASP A 347 -8.67 30.78 -25.34
C ASP A 347 -7.43 31.59 -24.92
N LEU A 348 -7.51 32.33 -23.79
CA LEU A 348 -6.38 33.14 -23.30
C LEU A 348 -5.24 32.31 -22.73
N ASP A 349 -5.56 31.12 -22.22
CA ASP A 349 -4.59 30.17 -21.69
C ASP A 349 -4.04 29.21 -22.76
N GLY A 350 -4.62 29.23 -23.97
CA GLY A 350 -4.21 28.39 -25.09
C GLY A 350 -4.56 26.92 -24.93
N LEU A 351 -5.54 26.57 -24.09
CA LEU A 351 -5.87 25.18 -23.76
C LEU A 351 -7.05 24.59 -24.53
N ASN A 352 -7.71 25.36 -25.43
CA ASN A 352 -8.83 24.83 -26.22
C ASN A 352 -8.46 23.64 -27.13
N TYR A 353 -7.17 23.39 -27.37
CA TYR A 353 -6.73 22.17 -28.08
C TYR A 353 -7.02 20.87 -27.26
N LEU A 354 -7.30 21.01 -25.96
CA LEU A 354 -7.70 19.90 -25.08
C LEU A 354 -9.23 19.65 -25.10
N ALA A 355 -10.01 20.55 -25.67
CA ALA A 355 -11.46 20.42 -25.72
C ALA A 355 -11.89 19.04 -26.31
N GLY A 356 -12.82 18.38 -25.63
CA GLY A 356 -13.25 17.02 -25.97
C GLY A 356 -12.29 15.89 -25.55
N LYS A 357 -11.14 16.20 -24.96
CA LYS A 357 -10.25 15.21 -24.34
C LYS A 357 -10.65 15.00 -22.89
N THR A 358 -10.39 13.78 -22.36
CA THR A 358 -10.56 13.51 -20.92
C THR A 358 -9.33 13.96 -20.14
N MET A 359 -9.47 14.24 -18.83
CA MET A 359 -8.34 14.50 -17.96
C MET A 359 -7.39 13.30 -17.90
N ASP A 360 -7.92 12.07 -17.93
CA ASP A 360 -7.08 10.86 -17.97
C ASP A 360 -6.22 10.79 -19.23
N PHE A 361 -6.77 11.18 -20.40
CA PHE A 361 -5.97 11.28 -21.61
C PHE A 361 -4.80 12.27 -21.44
N VAL A 362 -5.04 13.43 -20.83
CA VAL A 362 -4.00 14.43 -20.59
C VAL A 362 -2.96 13.91 -19.61
N ASN A 363 -3.41 13.30 -18.51
CA ASN A 363 -2.53 12.72 -17.48
C ASN A 363 -1.64 11.60 -18.06
N LYS A 364 -2.20 10.69 -18.87
CA LYS A 364 -1.43 9.64 -19.54
C LYS A 364 -0.48 10.19 -20.60
N SER A 365 -0.86 11.27 -21.27
CA SER A 365 0.03 11.95 -22.21
C SER A 365 1.22 12.57 -21.49
N ALA A 366 0.99 13.20 -20.33
CA ALA A 366 2.06 13.71 -19.46
C ALA A 366 2.95 12.56 -18.96
N MET A 367 2.38 11.46 -18.48
CA MET A 367 3.12 10.28 -18.05
C MET A 367 4.01 9.73 -19.16
N ASN A 368 3.48 9.51 -20.35
CA ASN A 368 4.23 8.96 -21.47
C ASN A 368 5.32 9.93 -21.94
N GLY A 369 5.04 11.24 -21.98
CA GLY A 369 6.01 12.27 -22.29
C GLY A 369 7.16 12.32 -21.30
N THR A 370 6.86 12.22 -19.99
CA THR A 370 7.86 12.16 -18.92
C THR A 370 8.74 10.93 -19.04
N ILE A 371 8.16 9.74 -19.23
CA ILE A 371 8.91 8.49 -19.44
C ILE A 371 9.89 8.64 -20.62
N LEU A 372 9.43 9.19 -21.74
CA LEU A 372 10.28 9.37 -22.93
C LEU A 372 11.41 10.38 -22.64
N ALA A 373 11.09 11.53 -22.07
CA ALA A 373 12.08 12.58 -21.75
C ALA A 373 13.14 12.06 -20.77
N HIS A 374 12.74 11.38 -19.69
CA HIS A 374 13.67 10.83 -18.72
C HIS A 374 14.53 9.71 -19.34
N THR A 375 13.94 8.86 -20.19
CA THR A 375 14.68 7.81 -20.93
C THR A 375 15.73 8.43 -21.86
N ASP A 376 15.40 9.48 -22.60
CA ASP A 376 16.34 10.23 -23.44
C ASP A 376 17.47 10.86 -22.58
N GLY A 377 17.14 11.29 -21.36
CA GLY A 377 18.09 11.74 -20.34
C GLY A 377 18.91 10.64 -19.68
N GLN A 378 18.84 9.39 -20.17
CA GLN A 378 19.55 8.21 -19.63
C GLN A 378 19.07 7.78 -18.23
N VAL A 379 17.82 8.10 -17.87
CA VAL A 379 17.13 7.58 -16.69
C VAL A 379 16.31 6.38 -17.12
N PRO A 380 16.64 5.15 -16.69
CA PRO A 380 15.83 3.97 -17.01
C PRO A 380 14.43 4.09 -16.41
N ASN A 381 13.43 3.76 -17.22
CA ASN A 381 12.04 3.76 -16.80
C ASN A 381 11.42 2.38 -16.94
N LEU A 382 10.94 1.87 -15.83
CA LEU A 382 10.11 0.66 -15.73
C LEU A 382 8.64 1.09 -15.61
N LYS A 383 7.73 0.25 -16.06
CA LYS A 383 6.30 0.55 -15.94
C LYS A 383 5.52 -0.65 -15.43
N VAL A 384 4.83 -0.46 -14.32
CA VAL A 384 3.84 -1.39 -13.78
C VAL A 384 2.45 -0.87 -14.10
N THR A 385 1.64 -1.65 -14.81
CA THR A 385 0.28 -1.26 -15.15
C THR A 385 -0.71 -2.09 -14.35
N ILE A 386 -1.58 -1.40 -13.59
CA ILE A 386 -2.74 -1.99 -12.92
C ILE A 386 -3.99 -1.78 -13.79
N PRO A 387 -4.86 -2.81 -13.93
CA PRO A 387 -6.03 -2.72 -14.82
C PRO A 387 -7.01 -1.62 -14.45
N ALA A 388 -7.29 -1.48 -13.17
CA ALA A 388 -8.19 -0.48 -12.62
C ALA A 388 -7.83 -0.20 -11.16
N GLN A 389 -8.37 0.86 -10.61
CA GLN A 389 -8.26 1.22 -9.20
C GLN A 389 -9.40 0.56 -8.43
N ASP A 390 -9.32 -0.78 -8.33
CA ASP A 390 -10.29 -1.65 -7.66
C ASP A 390 -9.61 -2.65 -6.72
N GLU A 391 -10.39 -3.28 -5.85
CA GLU A 391 -9.89 -4.21 -4.84
C GLU A 391 -9.14 -5.39 -5.44
N LYS A 392 -9.59 -5.90 -6.58
CA LYS A 392 -8.98 -7.06 -7.22
C LYS A 392 -7.60 -6.70 -7.82
N SER A 393 -7.51 -5.58 -8.52
CA SER A 393 -6.25 -5.08 -9.08
C SER A 393 -5.25 -4.73 -7.98
N LEU A 394 -5.73 -4.13 -6.87
CA LEU A 394 -4.88 -3.82 -5.74
C LEU A 394 -4.40 -5.07 -5.01
N GLY A 395 -5.26 -6.08 -4.85
CA GLY A 395 -4.87 -7.38 -4.31
C GLY A 395 -3.79 -8.07 -5.13
N GLN A 396 -3.89 -7.99 -6.47
CA GLN A 396 -2.84 -8.47 -7.37
C GLN A 396 -1.53 -7.72 -7.16
N LEU A 397 -1.58 -6.39 -7.08
CA LEU A 397 -0.40 -5.54 -6.88
C LEU A 397 0.29 -5.84 -5.54
N PHE A 398 -0.46 -6.03 -4.47
CA PHE A 398 0.09 -6.34 -3.15
C PHE A 398 0.80 -7.68 -3.09
N TYR A 399 0.36 -8.65 -3.88
CA TYR A 399 0.98 -9.98 -3.90
C TYR A 399 2.17 -10.06 -4.87
N MET A 400 2.08 -9.45 -6.05
CA MET A 400 3.11 -9.47 -7.09
C MET A 400 4.43 -8.84 -6.64
#